data_5e50d70e291263a18003674aff23985a
#
_entry.id   5e50d70e291263a18003674aff23985a
#
_cell.length_a   1.000
_cell.length_b   1.000
_cell.length_c   1.000
_cell.angle_alpha   90.00
_cell.angle_beta   90.00
_cell.angle_gamma   90.00
#
_symmetry.space_group_name_H-M   'P 1'
#
loop_
_entity.id
_entity.type
_entity.pdbx_description
1 polymer ?
#
loop_
_entity_poly.entity_id
_entity_poly.type
_entity_poly.pdbx_seq_one_letter_code
_entity_poly.pdbx_strand_id
1 'polypeptide(L)' 'MAEVNHPINSSAIEDMWSDADAQTLRVRFHSGSETTFLNVSQDVVTELLNAPSAGRYFNQSIRGQFEEV' A
#
# COMPACT_ATOMS: atom_id res chain seq x y z
N MET A 1 -13.56 2.61 10.56
CA MET A 1 -13.61 1.39 9.78
C MET A 1 -13.92 1.69 8.32
N ALA A 2 -13.10 2.48 7.69
CA ALA A 2 -13.30 2.83 6.30
C ALA A 2 -11.98 2.87 5.59
N GLU A 3 -11.95 2.26 4.41
CA GLU A 3 -10.79 2.37 3.55
C GLU A 3 -10.75 3.74 2.91
N VAL A 4 -9.56 4.32 2.86
CA VAL A 4 -9.32 5.58 2.19
C VAL A 4 -8.53 5.29 0.93
N ASN A 5 -9.06 5.69 -0.22
CA ASN A 5 -8.36 5.54 -1.49
C ASN A 5 -7.26 6.59 -1.60
N HIS A 6 -6.08 6.14 -1.96
CA HIS A 6 -4.93 7.01 -2.16
C HIS A 6 -4.56 6.98 -3.64
N PRO A 7 -4.87 8.03 -4.40
CA PRO A 7 -4.42 8.10 -5.78
C PRO A 7 -2.90 8.04 -5.83
N ILE A 8 -2.36 7.16 -6.65
CA ILE A 8 -0.93 6.94 -6.70
C ILE A 8 -0.50 6.85 -8.16
N ASN A 9 0.61 7.51 -8.47
CA ASN A 9 1.16 7.50 -9.82
C ASN A 9 2.37 6.59 -9.84
N SER A 10 2.16 5.33 -10.17
CA SER A 10 3.21 4.33 -10.19
C SER A 10 3.00 3.39 -11.39
N SER A 11 4.11 2.98 -11.99
CA SER A 11 4.06 2.02 -13.09
C SER A 11 3.68 0.62 -12.61
N ALA A 12 3.83 0.33 -11.32
CA ALA A 12 3.55 -1.00 -10.77
C ALA A 12 2.19 -1.05 -10.08
N ILE A 13 1.77 0.03 -9.43
CA ILE A 13 0.57 0.07 -8.60
C ILE A 13 -0.51 0.90 -9.28
N GLU A 14 -1.69 0.32 -9.45
CA GLU A 14 -2.83 1.02 -10.06
C GLU A 14 -3.61 1.81 -9.03
N ASP A 15 -3.95 1.18 -7.91
CA ASP A 15 -4.72 1.81 -6.85
C ASP A 15 -4.24 1.30 -5.49
N MET A 16 -4.51 2.10 -4.45
CA MET A 16 -4.14 1.76 -3.10
C MET A 16 -5.17 2.29 -2.13
N TRP A 17 -5.50 1.51 -1.11
CA TRP A 17 -6.44 1.88 -0.05
C TRP A 17 -5.84 1.54 1.30
N SER A 18 -6.01 2.41 2.28
CA SER A 18 -5.59 2.13 3.64
C SER A 18 -6.76 2.25 4.60
N ASP A 19 -6.71 1.46 5.69
CA ASP A 19 -7.70 1.51 6.76
C ASP A 19 -6.94 1.70 8.07
N ALA A 20 -7.05 2.89 8.66
CA ALA A 20 -6.33 3.22 9.86
C ALA A 20 -6.80 2.40 11.07
N ASP A 21 -8.08 2.11 11.14
CA ASP A 21 -8.63 1.35 12.26
C ASP A 21 -8.18 -0.11 12.22
N ALA A 22 -8.20 -0.71 11.05
CA ALA A 22 -7.79 -2.09 10.88
C ALA A 22 -6.28 -2.23 10.67
N GLN A 23 -5.59 -1.13 10.39
CA GLN A 23 -4.17 -1.10 10.06
C GLN A 23 -3.87 -2.00 8.87
N THR A 24 -4.67 -1.88 7.83
CA THR A 24 -4.48 -2.65 6.60
C THR A 24 -4.15 -1.73 5.44
N LEU A 25 -3.43 -2.29 4.48
CA LEU A 25 -3.12 -1.61 3.23
C LEU A 25 -3.46 -2.56 2.09
N ARG A 26 -4.43 -2.17 1.27
CA ARG A 26 -4.83 -2.96 0.10
C ARG A 26 -4.25 -2.31 -1.14
N VAL A 27 -3.60 -3.10 -1.97
CA VAL A 27 -2.91 -2.63 -3.16
C VAL A 27 -3.43 -3.40 -4.37
N ARG A 28 -3.80 -2.66 -5.42
CA ARG A 28 -4.11 -3.25 -6.72
C ARG A 28 -2.98 -2.93 -7.69
N PHE A 29 -2.47 -3.96 -8.33
CA PHE A 29 -1.41 -3.81 -9.32
C PHE A 29 -1.99 -3.66 -10.71
N HIS A 30 -1.20 -3.11 -11.64
CA HIS A 30 -1.63 -2.96 -13.02
C HIS A 30 -1.93 -4.29 -13.70
N SER A 31 -1.39 -5.38 -13.16
CA SER A 31 -1.70 -6.72 -13.66
C SER A 31 -3.11 -7.18 -13.31
N GLY A 32 -3.80 -6.45 -12.43
CA GLY A 32 -5.14 -6.81 -11.96
C GLY A 32 -5.15 -7.55 -10.63
N SER A 33 -3.99 -7.94 -10.13
CA SER A 33 -3.89 -8.62 -8.83
C SER A 33 -4.08 -7.65 -7.68
N GLU A 34 -4.65 -8.12 -6.57
CA GLU A 34 -4.79 -7.34 -5.34
C GLU A 34 -4.19 -8.12 -4.19
N THR A 35 -3.57 -7.39 -3.28
CA THR A 35 -3.03 -7.95 -2.06
C THR A 35 -3.35 -7.02 -0.90
N THR A 36 -3.72 -7.59 0.25
CA THR A 36 -3.95 -6.83 1.46
C THR A 36 -2.85 -7.15 2.46
N PHE A 37 -2.20 -6.11 2.98
CA PHE A 37 -1.14 -6.24 3.98
C PHE A 37 -1.72 -5.90 5.34
N LEU A 38 -1.33 -6.66 6.37
CA LEU A 38 -1.81 -6.50 7.73
C LEU A 38 -0.77 -5.81 8.59
N ASN A 39 -1.24 -5.17 9.65
CA ASN A 39 -0.39 -4.48 10.63
C ASN A 39 0.43 -3.35 10.01
N VAL A 40 -0.16 -2.64 9.06
CA VAL A 40 0.48 -1.50 8.40
C VAL A 40 0.02 -0.21 9.09
N SER A 41 0.97 0.47 9.76
CA SER A 41 0.65 1.71 10.45
C SER A 41 0.48 2.86 9.45
N GLN A 42 -0.18 3.92 9.91
CA GLN A 42 -0.34 5.11 9.06
C GLN A 42 0.99 5.77 8.74
N ASP A 43 1.99 5.61 9.60
CA ASP A 43 3.32 6.14 9.32
C ASP A 43 3.91 5.50 8.06
N VAL A 44 3.72 4.20 7.90
CA VAL A 44 4.20 3.48 6.71
C VAL A 44 3.46 3.96 5.48
N VAL A 45 2.13 4.13 5.58
CA VAL A 45 1.32 4.64 4.47
C VAL A 45 1.80 6.03 4.06
N THR A 46 2.04 6.90 5.03
CA THR A 46 2.50 8.27 4.77
C THR A 46 3.85 8.26 4.06
N GLU A 47 4.77 7.43 4.52
CA GLU A 47 6.09 7.33 3.89
C GLU A 47 5.99 6.81 2.46
N LEU A 48 5.11 5.85 2.23
CA LEU A 48 4.89 5.32 0.88
C LEU A 48 4.36 6.40 -0.05
N LEU A 49 3.40 7.19 0.43
CA LEU A 49 2.80 8.26 -0.39
C LEU A 49 3.78 9.39 -0.66
N ASN A 50 4.73 9.62 0.23
CA ASN A 50 5.73 10.68 0.08
C ASN A 50 7.01 10.21 -0.59
N ALA A 51 7.15 8.92 -0.87
CA ALA A 51 8.37 8.39 -1.47
C ALA A 51 8.55 8.93 -2.89
N PRO A 52 9.80 9.20 -3.31
CA PRO A 52 10.07 9.63 -4.69
C PRO A 52 9.60 8.59 -5.70
N SER A 53 9.66 7.31 -5.34
CA SER A 53 9.12 6.22 -6.15
C SER A 53 8.33 5.31 -5.26
N ALA A 54 7.00 5.37 -5.38
CA ALA A 54 6.12 4.53 -4.57
C ALA A 54 6.34 3.05 -4.85
N GLY A 55 6.55 2.69 -6.11
CA GLY A 55 6.78 1.30 -6.48
C GLY A 55 8.05 0.75 -5.86
N ARG A 56 9.12 1.54 -5.84
CA ARG A 56 10.38 1.12 -5.22
C ARG A 56 10.23 0.98 -3.72
N TYR A 57 9.61 1.97 -3.07
CA TYR A 57 9.38 1.91 -1.64
C TYR A 57 8.56 0.67 -1.27
N PHE A 58 7.51 0.41 -2.04
CA PHE A 58 6.66 -0.75 -1.83
C PHE A 58 7.48 -2.05 -1.90
N ASN A 59 8.30 -2.20 -2.92
CA ASN A 59 9.10 -3.42 -3.09
C ASN A 59 10.15 -3.59 -1.99
N GLN A 60 10.73 -2.50 -1.51
CA GLN A 60 11.82 -2.56 -0.53
C GLN A 60 11.34 -2.62 0.90
N SER A 61 10.21 -1.95 1.22
CA SER A 61 9.83 -1.74 2.60
C SER A 61 8.50 -2.39 2.98
N ILE A 62 7.70 -2.80 2.02
CA ILE A 62 6.39 -3.38 2.31
C ILE A 62 6.31 -4.83 1.87
N ARG A 63 6.68 -5.11 0.65
CA ARG A 63 6.60 -6.46 0.11
C ARG A 63 7.56 -7.37 0.88
N GLY A 64 7.01 -8.44 1.45
CA GLY A 64 7.81 -9.37 2.23
C GLY A 64 8.11 -8.92 3.66
N GLN A 65 7.68 -7.69 4.04
CA GLN A 65 7.90 -7.16 5.38
C GLN A 65 6.66 -7.24 6.25
N PHE A 66 5.50 -7.40 5.65
CA PHE A 66 4.22 -7.47 6.35
C PHE A 66 3.49 -8.74 5.95
N GLU A 67 2.57 -9.17 6.82
CA GLU A 67 1.73 -10.32 6.53
C GLU A 67 0.76 -9.98 5.42
N GLU A 68 0.58 -10.89 4.47
CA GLU A 68 -0.31 -10.71 3.32
C GLU A 68 -1.49 -11.66 3.41
N VAL A 69 -2.63 -11.16 2.93
CA VAL A 69 -3.85 -11.98 2.88
C VAL A 69 -4.27 -12.17 1.44
#